data_472d97337cccb6b6df40eaead56f54e8
#
_entry.id   472d97337cccb6b6df40eaead56f54e8
#
_cell.length_a   1.000
_cell.length_b   1.000
_cell.length_c   1.000
_cell.angle_alpha   90.00
_cell.angle_beta   90.00
_cell.angle_gamma   90.00
#
_symmetry.space_group_name_H-M   'P 1'
#
loop_
_entity.id
_entity.type
_entity.pdbx_description
1 polymer ?
#
loop_
_entity_poly.entity_id
_entity_poly.type
_entity_poly.pdbx_seq_one_letter_code
_entity_poly.pdbx_strand_id
1 'polypeptide(L)'
;MKQVFFHKSARGLYSCIAALILGAGIAAAEPSHGIAMYGEPALPLDFVSLPYANPDAPKGGRFVDGQVGSFDSLNPHIRKGRVPWQLRFLAYESLMGRSYDEPFSLYGLLAESIEVAEDGSWVEFTLNPAA
;
A
#
# COMPACT_ATOMS: atom_id res chain seq x y z
N MET A 1 24.91 -48.20 -55.12
CA MET A 1 25.18 -46.87 -54.52
C MET A 1 23.88 -46.33 -54.00
N LYS A 2 23.62 -46.54 -52.67
CA LYS A 2 22.34 -46.04 -52.02
C LYS A 2 22.66 -44.76 -51.24
N GLN A 3 22.04 -43.65 -51.61
CA GLN A 3 22.08 -42.42 -50.85
C GLN A 3 21.01 -42.47 -49.77
N VAL A 4 21.38 -42.30 -48.51
CA VAL A 4 20.50 -42.18 -47.38
C VAL A 4 20.36 -40.71 -47.05
N PHE A 5 19.15 -40.12 -47.27
CA PHE A 5 18.79 -38.76 -46.86
C PHE A 5 18.36 -38.79 -45.40
N PHE A 6 19.11 -38.14 -44.50
CA PHE A 6 18.70 -37.85 -43.15
C PHE A 6 17.86 -36.57 -43.15
N HIS A 7 16.54 -36.71 -42.98
CA HIS A 7 15.68 -35.57 -42.64
C HIS A 7 15.71 -35.39 -41.13
N LYS A 8 16.49 -34.42 -40.64
CA LYS A 8 16.40 -33.95 -39.27
C LYS A 8 15.15 -33.09 -39.09
N SER A 9 14.19 -33.63 -38.37
CA SER A 9 12.93 -32.96 -38.06
C SER A 9 13.18 -31.75 -37.14
N ALA A 10 13.01 -30.52 -37.68
CA ALA A 10 13.05 -29.24 -36.96
C ALA A 10 11.83 -28.99 -36.03
N ARG A 11 11.00 -30.03 -35.82
CA ARG A 11 9.75 -29.91 -35.04
C ARG A 11 9.94 -29.83 -33.52
N GLY A 12 11.09 -30.28 -33.00
CA GLY A 12 11.38 -30.27 -31.55
C GLY A 12 11.74 -28.90 -30.98
N LEU A 13 12.33 -28.02 -31.80
CA LEU A 13 12.84 -26.72 -31.33
C LEU A 13 11.73 -25.67 -31.08
N TYR A 14 10.68 -25.71 -31.89
CA TYR A 14 9.55 -24.76 -31.73
C TYR A 14 8.69 -25.08 -30.51
N SER A 15 8.61 -26.33 -30.08
CA SER A 15 7.82 -26.76 -28.94
C SER A 15 8.42 -26.30 -27.60
N CYS A 16 9.76 -26.21 -27.51
CA CYS A 16 10.43 -25.73 -26.30
C CYS A 16 10.36 -24.20 -26.15
N ILE A 17 10.36 -23.45 -27.25
CA ILE A 17 10.25 -21.97 -27.21
C ILE A 17 8.83 -21.54 -26.83
N ALA A 18 7.80 -22.26 -27.31
CA ALA A 18 6.41 -21.98 -26.95
C ALA A 18 6.13 -22.27 -25.45
N ALA A 19 6.79 -23.25 -24.84
CA ALA A 19 6.65 -23.56 -23.41
C ALA A 19 7.34 -22.53 -22.51
N LEU A 20 8.39 -21.86 -22.98
CA LEU A 20 9.07 -20.81 -22.20
C LEU A 20 8.29 -19.49 -22.16
N ILE A 21 7.44 -19.22 -23.15
CA ILE A 21 6.66 -17.96 -23.22
C ILE A 21 5.40 -18.03 -22.32
N LEU A 22 4.88 -19.23 -22.05
CA LEU A 22 3.73 -19.39 -21.13
C LEU A 22 4.09 -19.32 -19.64
N GLY A 23 5.39 -19.28 -19.30
CA GLY A 23 5.88 -19.24 -17.92
C GLY A 23 6.18 -17.83 -17.38
N ALA A 24 6.03 -16.78 -18.20
CA ALA A 24 6.04 -15.40 -17.72
C ALA A 24 4.66 -15.10 -17.13
N GLY A 25 4.37 -15.66 -15.96
CA GLY A 25 3.27 -15.19 -15.12
C GLY A 25 3.49 -13.70 -14.90
N ILE A 26 2.47 -12.90 -15.18
CA ILE A 26 2.40 -11.53 -14.72
C ILE A 26 2.50 -11.66 -13.21
N ALA A 27 3.63 -11.24 -12.62
CA ALA A 27 3.71 -11.08 -11.17
C ALA A 27 2.66 -10.03 -10.80
N ALA A 28 1.51 -10.49 -10.34
CA ALA A 28 0.52 -9.63 -9.76
C ALA A 28 1.10 -9.15 -8.43
N ALA A 29 1.08 -7.84 -8.20
CA ALA A 29 1.36 -7.30 -6.88
C ALA A 29 0.35 -7.92 -5.91
N GLU A 30 0.79 -8.31 -4.70
CA GLU A 30 -0.11 -8.89 -3.71
C GLU A 30 -0.58 -7.82 -2.73
N PRO A 31 -1.90 -7.81 -2.40
CA PRO A 31 -2.42 -6.89 -1.39
C PRO A 31 -1.69 -7.07 -0.06
N SER A 32 -1.24 -5.97 0.53
CA SER A 32 -0.58 -5.93 1.83
C SER A 32 -1.32 -5.00 2.80
N HIS A 33 -1.31 -5.32 4.09
CA HIS A 33 -1.89 -4.48 5.14
C HIS A 33 -1.07 -3.23 5.44
N GLY A 34 0.13 -3.12 4.89
CA GLY A 34 1.03 -2.00 5.06
C GLY A 34 2.08 -1.94 3.96
N ILE A 35 2.78 -0.84 3.90
CA ILE A 35 3.89 -0.60 2.97
C ILE A 35 5.06 0.03 3.71
N ALA A 36 6.26 -0.46 3.43
CA ALA A 36 7.51 0.10 3.93
C ALA A 36 8.40 0.55 2.77
N MET A 37 9.13 1.65 2.95
CA MET A 37 10.11 2.10 1.96
C MET A 37 11.34 1.18 1.91
N TYR A 38 11.64 0.53 3.03
CA TYR A 38 12.79 -0.36 3.19
C TYR A 38 12.34 -1.65 3.85
N GLY A 39 12.46 -2.78 3.14
CA GLY A 39 12.06 -4.09 3.64
C GLY A 39 10.54 -4.26 3.74
N GLU A 40 10.11 -5.14 4.62
CA GLU A 40 8.70 -5.43 4.88
C GLU A 40 8.19 -4.68 6.10
N PRO A 41 6.88 -4.37 6.18
CA PRO A 41 6.26 -3.83 7.39
C PRO A 41 6.51 -4.74 8.60
N ALA A 42 6.93 -4.16 9.72
CA ALA A 42 7.31 -4.93 10.92
C ALA A 42 6.11 -5.50 11.70
N LEU A 43 4.94 -4.84 11.63
CA LEU A 43 3.74 -5.32 12.30
C LEU A 43 3.09 -6.45 11.51
N PRO A 44 2.61 -7.51 12.17
CA PRO A 44 1.94 -8.63 11.50
C PRO A 44 0.58 -8.20 10.94
N LEU A 45 0.03 -9.02 10.03
CA LEU A 45 -1.26 -8.77 9.38
C LEU A 45 -2.44 -8.60 10.37
N ASP A 46 -2.38 -9.28 11.51
CA ASP A 46 -3.42 -9.33 12.53
C ASP A 46 -3.18 -8.36 13.69
N PHE A 47 -2.28 -7.38 13.53
CA PHE A 47 -2.08 -6.38 14.59
C PHE A 47 -3.36 -5.59 14.87
N VAL A 48 -3.65 -5.35 16.15
CA VAL A 48 -4.86 -4.66 16.61
C VAL A 48 -4.64 -3.17 16.83
N SER A 49 -3.43 -2.80 17.25
CA SER A 49 -3.06 -1.41 17.53
C SER A 49 -1.57 -1.19 17.35
N LEU A 50 -1.19 0.06 17.12
CA LEU A 50 0.21 0.45 17.13
C LEU A 50 0.80 0.25 18.54
N PRO A 51 2.08 -0.11 18.70
CA PRO A 51 2.68 -0.47 19.99
C PRO A 51 2.54 0.58 21.09
N TYR A 52 2.50 1.85 20.72
CA TYR A 52 2.32 2.99 21.64
C TYR A 52 0.86 3.36 21.89
N ALA A 53 -0.11 2.69 21.28
CA ALA A 53 -1.52 2.93 21.46
C ALA A 53 -2.17 1.84 22.34
N ASN A 54 -2.98 2.25 23.33
CA ASN A 54 -3.74 1.31 24.12
C ASN A 54 -5.14 1.11 23.50
N PRO A 55 -5.45 -0.07 22.93
CA PRO A 55 -6.76 -0.33 22.32
C PRO A 55 -7.91 -0.33 23.36
N ASP A 56 -7.61 -0.64 24.63
CA ASP A 56 -8.58 -0.70 25.72
C ASP A 56 -8.78 0.64 26.42
N ALA A 57 -8.12 1.71 25.95
CA ALA A 57 -8.28 3.03 26.54
C ALA A 57 -9.74 3.50 26.42
N PRO A 58 -10.32 4.12 27.47
CA PRO A 58 -11.65 4.71 27.41
C PRO A 58 -11.76 5.70 26.27
N LYS A 59 -12.78 5.56 25.44
CA LYS A 59 -13.06 6.49 24.35
C LYS A 59 -13.77 7.74 24.87
N GLY A 60 -13.36 8.90 24.38
CA GLY A 60 -13.97 10.19 24.68
C GLY A 60 -13.09 11.07 25.55
N GLY A 61 -13.71 12.11 26.13
CA GLY A 61 -13.00 13.14 26.87
C GLY A 61 -12.90 14.45 26.09
N ARG A 62 -12.14 15.39 26.64
CA ARG A 62 -11.89 16.70 26.03
C ARG A 62 -10.38 16.98 26.01
N PHE A 63 -9.87 17.19 24.83
CA PHE A 63 -8.51 17.67 24.61
C PHE A 63 -8.56 19.11 24.12
N VAL A 64 -7.74 19.99 24.71
CA VAL A 64 -7.64 21.39 24.31
C VAL A 64 -6.19 21.70 23.97
N ASP A 65 -5.95 22.06 22.73
CA ASP A 65 -4.66 22.51 22.23
C ASP A 65 -4.72 23.96 21.79
N GLY A 66 -3.71 24.73 22.14
CA GLY A 66 -3.59 26.15 21.81
C GLY A 66 -2.43 26.40 20.87
N GLN A 67 -2.69 27.10 19.77
CA GLN A 67 -1.65 27.49 18.83
C GLN A 67 -1.61 28.99 18.62
N VAL A 68 -0.41 29.54 18.47
CA VAL A 68 -0.20 30.93 18.11
C VAL A 68 -0.41 31.09 16.61
N GLY A 69 -1.28 32.03 16.23
CA GLY A 69 -1.56 32.33 14.83
C GLY A 69 -3.03 32.70 14.59
N SER A 70 -3.40 32.68 13.34
CA SER A 70 -4.77 32.94 12.88
C SER A 70 -5.16 31.92 11.81
N PHE A 71 -6.46 31.73 11.62
CA PHE A 71 -7.03 30.94 10.54
C PHE A 71 -8.21 31.69 9.92
N ASP A 72 -8.49 31.39 8.67
CA ASP A 72 -9.62 31.95 7.91
C ASP A 72 -10.57 30.86 7.38
N SER A 73 -10.20 29.59 7.57
CA SER A 73 -11.02 28.45 7.19
C SER A 73 -10.79 27.25 8.10
N LEU A 74 -11.82 26.43 8.26
CA LEU A 74 -11.73 25.10 8.88
C LEU A 74 -11.73 23.95 7.85
N ASN A 75 -11.77 24.25 6.55
CA ASN A 75 -11.64 23.24 5.51
C ASN A 75 -10.16 23.01 5.17
N PRO A 76 -9.56 21.85 5.55
CA PRO A 76 -8.13 21.57 5.35
C PRO A 76 -7.74 21.37 3.88
N HIS A 77 -8.70 21.30 2.96
CA HIS A 77 -8.48 21.04 1.55
C HIS A 77 -8.54 22.31 0.67
N ILE A 78 -8.64 23.51 1.28
CA ILE A 78 -8.63 24.75 0.51
C ILE A 78 -7.27 25.01 -0.15
N ARG A 79 -7.31 25.62 -1.32
CA ARG A 79 -6.10 26.00 -2.07
C ARG A 79 -5.47 27.31 -1.65
N LYS A 80 -6.24 28.21 -1.05
CA LYS A 80 -5.82 29.53 -0.56
C LYS A 80 -6.40 29.76 0.83
N GLY A 81 -5.62 30.41 1.70
CA GLY A 81 -6.02 30.68 3.05
C GLY A 81 -5.17 29.94 4.08
N ARG A 82 -5.54 30.11 5.35
CA ARG A 82 -4.87 29.49 6.50
C ARG A 82 -5.84 28.56 7.22
N VAL A 83 -5.43 27.32 7.37
CA VAL A 83 -6.17 26.30 8.10
C VAL A 83 -5.32 25.78 9.25
N PRO A 84 -5.90 25.55 10.44
CA PRO A 84 -5.19 24.86 11.50
C PRO A 84 -4.72 23.48 10.99
N TRP A 85 -3.42 23.22 11.11
CA TRP A 85 -2.82 21.99 10.56
C TRP A 85 -3.39 20.71 11.20
N GLN A 86 -3.81 20.80 12.45
CA GLN A 86 -4.41 19.70 13.20
C GLN A 86 -5.65 19.12 12.54
N LEU A 87 -6.43 19.95 11.80
CA LEU A 87 -7.64 19.47 11.14
C LEU A 87 -7.38 18.35 10.14
N ARG A 88 -6.22 18.35 9.51
CA ARG A 88 -5.84 17.28 8.56
C ARG A 88 -5.63 15.93 9.22
N PHE A 89 -5.26 15.92 10.50
CA PHE A 89 -4.85 14.73 11.21
C PHE A 89 -5.83 14.29 12.30
N LEU A 90 -6.66 15.21 12.80
CA LEU A 90 -7.59 14.94 13.90
C LEU A 90 -9.05 14.90 13.47
N ALA A 91 -9.41 15.55 12.36
CA ALA A 91 -10.78 15.62 11.88
C ALA A 91 -11.05 14.75 10.64
N TYR A 92 -10.00 14.33 9.96
CA TYR A 92 -10.10 13.50 8.75
C TYR A 92 -9.14 12.33 8.85
N GLU A 93 -9.64 11.15 8.58
CA GLU A 93 -8.82 9.96 8.46
C GLU A 93 -8.19 9.87 7.06
N SER A 94 -7.01 9.25 7.01
CA SER A 94 -6.30 8.96 5.77
C SER A 94 -6.51 7.51 5.37
N LEU A 95 -6.25 7.17 4.11
CA LEU A 95 -6.25 5.77 3.66
C LEU A 95 -5.27 4.93 4.47
N MET A 96 -4.08 5.50 4.76
CA MET A 96 -3.01 4.85 5.50
C MET A 96 -2.54 5.73 6.66
N GLY A 97 -2.12 5.11 7.76
CA GLY A 97 -1.53 5.75 8.92
C GLY A 97 -0.05 5.46 9.08
N ARG A 98 0.69 6.41 9.63
CA ARG A 98 2.12 6.26 9.91
C ARG A 98 2.34 5.61 11.28
N SER A 99 3.24 4.64 11.34
CA SER A 99 3.84 4.24 12.61
C SER A 99 4.99 5.17 12.98
N TYR A 100 5.01 5.65 14.23
CA TYR A 100 6.11 6.49 14.74
C TYR A 100 7.32 5.66 15.21
N ASP A 101 7.09 4.39 15.54
CA ASP A 101 8.15 3.46 15.95
C ASP A 101 8.85 2.83 14.74
N GLU A 102 8.25 2.95 13.56
CA GLU A 102 8.76 2.38 12.32
C GLU A 102 8.82 3.48 11.23
N PRO A 103 9.95 4.19 11.14
CA PRO A 103 10.12 5.23 10.14
C PRO A 103 9.93 4.70 8.72
N PHE A 104 9.23 5.48 7.88
CA PHE A 104 8.95 5.17 6.48
C PHE A 104 8.01 3.99 6.23
N SER A 105 7.23 3.59 7.24
CA SER A 105 6.17 2.60 7.10
C SER A 105 4.80 3.21 7.30
N LEU A 106 3.83 2.71 6.53
CA LEU A 106 2.42 3.09 6.58
C LEU A 106 1.59 1.81 6.72
N TYR A 107 0.55 1.88 7.54
CA TYR A 107 -0.41 0.80 7.76
C TYR A 107 -1.82 1.27 7.41
N GLY A 108 -2.68 0.34 7.03
CA GLY A 108 -4.07 0.65 6.67
C GLY A 108 -4.83 1.34 7.81
N LEU A 109 -5.65 2.35 7.45
CA LEU A 109 -6.65 2.99 8.31
C LEU A 109 -8.04 2.86 7.66
N LEU A 110 -8.41 3.78 6.76
CA LEU A 110 -9.61 3.62 5.93
C LEU A 110 -9.42 2.52 4.88
N ALA A 111 -8.18 2.28 4.44
CA ALA A 111 -7.85 1.14 3.60
C ALA A 111 -7.57 -0.09 4.47
N GLU A 112 -8.11 -1.24 4.09
CA GLU A 112 -7.80 -2.55 4.64
C GLU A 112 -6.48 -3.08 4.06
N SER A 113 -6.24 -2.83 2.77
CA SER A 113 -5.01 -3.22 2.09
C SER A 113 -4.58 -2.22 1.03
N ILE A 114 -3.31 -2.30 0.68
CA ILE A 114 -2.66 -1.58 -0.42
C ILE A 114 -1.99 -2.58 -1.35
N GLU A 115 -2.11 -2.34 -2.63
CA GLU A 115 -1.40 -3.07 -3.68
C GLU A 115 -0.67 -2.07 -4.58
N VAL A 116 0.60 -2.31 -4.85
CA VAL A 116 1.44 -1.41 -5.64
C VAL A 116 2.06 -2.20 -6.78
N ALA A 117 1.89 -1.75 -8.01
CA ALA A 117 2.53 -2.37 -9.16
C ALA A 117 4.05 -2.39 -8.99
N GLU A 118 4.72 -3.46 -9.42
CA GLU A 118 6.19 -3.59 -9.34
C GLU A 118 6.92 -2.45 -10.07
N ASP A 119 6.33 -1.95 -11.15
CA ASP A 119 6.87 -0.83 -11.94
C ASP A 119 6.43 0.55 -11.41
N GLY A 120 5.62 0.60 -10.33
CA GLY A 120 5.08 1.82 -9.75
C GLY A 120 4.04 2.54 -10.62
N SER A 121 3.49 1.90 -11.64
CA SER A 121 2.55 2.53 -12.58
C SER A 121 1.17 2.77 -11.98
N TRP A 122 0.76 2.00 -10.97
CA TRP A 122 -0.51 2.14 -10.28
C TRP A 122 -0.42 1.73 -8.81
N VAL A 123 -1.37 2.21 -8.04
CA VAL A 123 -1.59 1.83 -6.63
C VAL A 123 -3.09 1.61 -6.46
N GLU A 124 -3.45 0.49 -5.84
CA GLU A 124 -4.83 0.15 -5.50
C GLU A 124 -5.01 0.08 -3.99
N PHE A 125 -6.14 0.59 -3.49
CA PHE A 125 -6.51 0.52 -2.08
C PHE A 125 -7.85 -0.21 -1.96
N THR A 126 -7.89 -1.28 -1.19
CA THR A 126 -9.14 -1.89 -0.77
C THR A 126 -9.63 -1.19 0.47
N LEU A 127 -10.81 -0.58 0.41
CA LEU A 127 -11.37 0.15 1.55
C LEU A 127 -11.94 -0.82 2.58
N ASN A 128 -11.78 -0.47 3.85
CA ASN A 128 -12.44 -1.18 4.93
C ASN A 128 -13.97 -1.07 4.76
N PRO A 129 -14.73 -2.18 4.84
CA PRO A 129 -16.19 -2.15 4.70
C PRO A 129 -16.91 -1.29 5.74
N ALA A 130 -16.25 -0.94 6.85
CA ALA A 130 -16.77 -0.05 7.88
C ALA A 130 -16.44 1.43 7.66
N ALA A 131 -15.71 1.77 6.59
CA ALA A 131 -15.30 3.13 6.27
C ALA A 131 -16.44 3.98 5.71
#